data_794edd7b6b257301033dfff2f8479818
#
_entry.id   794edd7b6b257301033dfff2f8479818
#
_cell.length_a   1.000
_cell.length_b   1.000
_cell.length_c   1.000
_cell.angle_alpha   90.00
_cell.angle_beta   90.00
_cell.angle_gamma   90.00
#
_symmetry.space_group_name_H-M   'P 1'
#
loop_
_entity.id
_entity.type
_entity.pdbx_description
1 polymer ?
#
loop_
_entity_poly.entity_id
_entity_poly.type
_entity_poly.pdbx_seq_one_letter_code
_entity_poly.pdbx_strand_id
1 'polypeptide(L)'
;MAYQRLYEDEDLEKKIYDIVLENNDYTDTLRINNHYDFHYFLSPFRHDLFIWYPFKKEGSLLEIGAGYGQLTSLFTQKVNRVGAIEDSQSKCNIISKRAEDSTVLLSDFDDIKLEEKFDYIVLCNVFEYAKSFVKSENPYVDYLNYLKGFLKEDGVIFLALSNRLGLKYFAGFKEEHTNQLFSGVNGYNNIDSVQTFSKSEITNIIDEAGFSNYKFYYPYPNHEFPQIIHTDKLINIIQDKGIDRYRDERILLFDEKKLNLTLSRENLSQYFSNSFLIELRTSNKDYPTDGMDFIKIATDRKEEFNTYTTIWSDGKVSKSPI
;
A
#
# COMPACT_ATOMS: atom_id res chain seq x y z
N MET A 1 15.78 2.81 18.55
CA MET A 1 15.42 1.37 18.64
C MET A 1 14.89 1.01 17.28
N ALA A 2 15.53 0.09 16.59
CA ALA A 2 15.07 -0.36 15.29
C ALA A 2 13.62 -0.85 15.42
N TYR A 3 12.79 -0.40 14.51
CA TYR A 3 11.44 -0.87 14.30
C TYR A 3 11.52 -2.33 13.84
N GLN A 4 11.27 -3.25 14.74
CA GLN A 4 11.30 -4.67 14.45
C GLN A 4 9.87 -5.10 14.07
N ARG A 5 9.63 -5.34 12.80
CA ARG A 5 8.42 -6.05 12.35
C ARG A 5 8.42 -7.39 13.07
N LEU A 6 7.28 -7.82 13.59
CA LEU A 6 7.14 -9.09 14.31
C LEU A 6 7.50 -10.34 13.45
N TYR A 7 7.84 -10.13 12.16
CA TYR A 7 8.17 -11.14 11.15
C TYR A 7 9.36 -10.71 10.27
N GLU A 8 10.49 -10.33 10.85
CA GLU A 8 11.73 -10.22 10.10
C GLU A 8 12.46 -11.56 10.17
N ASP A 9 12.52 -12.26 9.05
CA ASP A 9 13.32 -13.46 8.85
C ASP A 9 14.65 -13.03 8.25
N GLU A 10 15.71 -13.04 9.08
CA GLU A 10 17.09 -12.68 8.66
C GLU A 10 17.59 -13.57 7.51
N ASP A 11 17.17 -14.84 7.48
CA ASP A 11 17.51 -15.76 6.39
C ASP A 11 16.83 -15.37 5.07
N LEU A 12 15.59 -14.88 5.13
CA LEU A 12 14.87 -14.37 3.98
C LEU A 12 15.49 -13.07 3.47
N GLU A 13 15.81 -12.13 4.36
CA GLU A 13 16.47 -10.87 3.99
C GLU A 13 17.78 -11.13 3.26
N LYS A 14 18.60 -12.02 3.77
CA LYS A 14 19.86 -12.42 3.13
C LYS A 14 19.64 -13.05 1.77
N LYS A 15 18.67 -13.95 1.61
CA LYS A 15 18.34 -14.55 0.32
C LYS A 15 17.90 -13.51 -0.69
N ILE A 16 17.04 -12.56 -0.29
CA ILE A 16 16.59 -11.48 -1.18
C ILE A 16 17.77 -10.59 -1.57
N TYR A 17 18.64 -10.26 -0.61
CA TYR A 17 19.85 -9.49 -0.86
C TYR A 17 20.74 -10.16 -1.92
N ASP A 18 21.04 -11.44 -1.75
CA ASP A 18 21.87 -12.21 -2.68
C ASP A 18 21.21 -12.24 -4.09
N ILE A 19 19.90 -12.50 -4.18
CA ILE A 19 19.16 -12.52 -5.44
C ILE A 19 19.23 -11.16 -6.15
N VAL A 20 19.06 -10.06 -5.42
CA VAL A 20 19.07 -8.70 -5.99
C VAL A 20 20.46 -8.30 -6.44
N LEU A 21 21.52 -8.72 -5.75
CA LEU A 21 22.89 -8.44 -6.18
C LEU A 21 23.27 -9.17 -7.47
N GLU A 22 22.78 -10.39 -7.65
CA GLU A 22 23.15 -11.22 -8.80
C GLU A 22 22.28 -10.99 -10.04
N ASN A 23 21.05 -10.47 -9.87
CA ASN A 23 20.05 -10.40 -10.92
C ASN A 23 19.37 -9.03 -10.99
N ASN A 24 19.08 -8.60 -12.21
CA ASN A 24 18.19 -7.46 -12.48
C ASN A 24 16.78 -7.90 -12.90
N ASP A 25 16.61 -9.17 -13.29
CA ASP A 25 15.33 -9.80 -13.61
C ASP A 25 15.08 -10.98 -12.68
N TYR A 26 13.93 -11.00 -12.02
CA TYR A 26 13.58 -12.00 -11.03
C TYR A 26 12.60 -13.06 -11.54
N THR A 27 12.32 -13.09 -12.85
CA THR A 27 11.30 -13.96 -13.46
C THR A 27 11.58 -15.45 -13.19
N ASP A 28 12.81 -15.90 -13.37
CA ASP A 28 13.17 -17.30 -13.11
C ASP A 28 13.17 -17.63 -11.62
N THR A 29 13.60 -16.70 -10.78
CA THR A 29 13.52 -16.84 -9.32
C THR A 29 12.09 -17.03 -8.86
N LEU A 30 11.16 -16.22 -9.35
CA LEU A 30 9.73 -16.29 -9.01
C LEU A 30 9.06 -17.56 -9.56
N ARG A 31 9.53 -18.10 -10.68
CA ARG A 31 9.04 -19.39 -11.20
C ARG A 31 9.43 -20.59 -10.36
N ILE A 32 10.64 -20.55 -9.78
CA ILE A 32 11.19 -21.65 -8.97
C ILE A 32 10.69 -21.57 -7.53
N ASN A 33 10.59 -20.35 -6.98
CA ASN A 33 10.21 -20.10 -5.59
C ASN A 33 8.74 -19.65 -5.52
N ASN A 34 7.86 -20.61 -5.26
CA ASN A 34 6.42 -20.33 -5.12
C ASN A 34 6.03 -19.89 -3.70
N HIS A 35 6.96 -19.29 -2.95
CA HIS A 35 6.68 -18.76 -1.62
C HIS A 35 6.20 -17.30 -1.72
N TYR A 36 5.18 -16.96 -0.95
CA TYR A 36 4.54 -15.63 -0.97
C TYR A 36 5.54 -14.48 -0.84
N ASP A 37 6.52 -14.58 0.08
CA ASP A 37 7.46 -13.50 0.37
C ASP A 37 8.34 -13.15 -0.83
N PHE A 38 8.78 -14.14 -1.64
CA PHE A 38 9.52 -13.84 -2.86
C PHE A 38 8.65 -13.07 -3.87
N HIS A 39 7.37 -13.46 -4.02
CA HIS A 39 6.44 -12.72 -4.84
C HIS A 39 6.19 -11.30 -4.30
N TYR A 40 6.02 -11.17 -2.98
CA TYR A 40 5.79 -9.88 -2.34
C TYR A 40 6.97 -8.93 -2.54
N PHE A 41 8.21 -9.40 -2.37
CA PHE A 41 9.40 -8.55 -2.41
C PHE A 41 10.02 -8.38 -3.81
N LEU A 42 9.81 -9.32 -4.72
CA LEU A 42 10.51 -9.31 -6.02
C LEU A 42 9.56 -9.12 -7.22
N SER A 43 8.26 -9.42 -7.07
CA SER A 43 7.33 -9.37 -8.21
C SER A 43 7.02 -7.94 -8.66
N PRO A 44 7.01 -7.67 -9.97
CA PRO A 44 6.55 -6.41 -10.52
C PRO A 44 5.04 -6.16 -10.31
N PHE A 45 4.24 -7.18 -9.95
CA PHE A 45 2.81 -7.00 -9.64
C PHE A 45 2.56 -6.10 -8.43
N ARG A 46 3.56 -5.84 -7.59
CA ARG A 46 3.50 -4.80 -6.55
C ARG A 46 3.28 -3.40 -7.14
N HIS A 47 3.76 -3.16 -8.35
CA HIS A 47 3.59 -1.90 -9.06
C HIS A 47 2.12 -1.60 -9.39
N ASP A 48 1.27 -2.61 -9.46
CA ASP A 48 -0.15 -2.46 -9.79
C ASP A 48 -0.90 -1.54 -8.82
N LEU A 49 -0.39 -1.36 -7.59
CA LEU A 49 -0.95 -0.43 -6.64
C LEU A 49 -0.90 1.03 -7.12
N PHE A 50 0.14 1.43 -7.86
CA PHE A 50 0.38 2.82 -8.26
C PHE A 50 0.63 3.02 -9.76
N ILE A 51 0.75 1.98 -10.56
CA ILE A 51 1.15 2.08 -11.96
C ILE A 51 0.19 2.92 -12.81
N TRP A 52 -1.07 2.94 -12.43
CA TRP A 52 -2.19 3.69 -13.03
C TRP A 52 -2.27 5.14 -12.56
N TYR A 53 -1.62 5.49 -11.43
CA TYR A 53 -1.70 6.83 -10.85
C TYR A 53 -0.95 7.85 -11.72
N PRO A 54 -1.56 8.99 -12.07
CA PRO A 54 -0.96 10.00 -12.93
C PRO A 54 -0.04 10.95 -12.16
N PHE A 55 1.07 10.44 -11.65
CA PHE A 55 2.08 11.26 -10.97
C PHE A 55 2.59 12.40 -11.88
N LYS A 56 2.93 13.54 -11.30
CA LYS A 56 3.61 14.63 -12.01
C LYS A 56 5.02 14.16 -12.40
N LYS A 57 5.33 14.05 -13.70
CA LYS A 57 6.62 13.58 -14.16
C LYS A 57 7.80 14.39 -13.58
N GLU A 58 7.68 15.71 -13.52
CA GLU A 58 8.67 16.62 -12.93
C GLU A 58 8.53 16.73 -11.37
N GLY A 59 7.71 15.89 -10.78
CA GLY A 59 7.46 15.88 -9.34
C GLY A 59 8.56 15.21 -8.53
N SER A 60 8.37 15.26 -7.23
CA SER A 60 9.21 14.59 -6.23
C SER A 60 8.37 13.75 -5.30
N LEU A 61 8.89 12.58 -4.92
CA LEU A 61 8.22 11.60 -4.07
C LEU A 61 9.16 11.14 -2.96
N LEU A 62 8.63 11.04 -1.74
CA LEU A 62 9.28 10.44 -0.59
C LEU A 62 8.54 9.16 -0.22
N GLU A 63 9.23 8.04 -0.29
CA GLU A 63 8.74 6.75 0.19
C GLU A 63 9.30 6.48 1.59
N ILE A 64 8.42 6.21 2.56
CA ILE A 64 8.80 5.94 3.94
C ILE A 64 8.54 4.46 4.22
N GLY A 65 9.59 3.76 4.70
CA GLY A 65 9.58 2.31 4.85
C GLY A 65 9.58 1.60 3.51
N ALA A 66 10.54 1.94 2.66
CA ALA A 66 10.65 1.44 1.30
C ALA A 66 10.91 -0.07 1.20
N GLY A 67 11.19 -0.74 2.33
CA GLY A 67 11.42 -2.17 2.42
C GLY A 67 12.56 -2.64 1.53
N TYR A 68 12.28 -3.48 0.56
CA TYR A 68 13.27 -3.96 -0.41
C TYR A 68 13.19 -3.22 -1.76
N GLY A 69 12.63 -2.01 -1.81
CA GLY A 69 12.61 -1.15 -2.99
C GLY A 69 11.65 -1.56 -4.10
N GLN A 70 10.65 -2.39 -3.81
CA GLN A 70 9.72 -2.89 -4.82
C GLN A 70 8.86 -1.78 -5.43
N LEU A 71 8.41 -0.80 -4.65
CA LEU A 71 7.69 0.37 -5.16
C LEU A 71 8.64 1.51 -5.55
N THR A 72 9.78 1.64 -4.88
CA THR A 72 10.81 2.64 -5.20
C THR A 72 11.21 2.57 -6.67
N SER A 73 11.41 1.35 -7.20
CA SER A 73 11.76 1.12 -8.61
C SER A 73 10.68 1.56 -9.60
N LEU A 74 9.40 1.52 -9.21
CA LEU A 74 8.31 2.12 -10.00
C LEU A 74 8.37 3.65 -9.91
N PHE A 75 8.55 4.20 -8.71
CA PHE A 75 8.50 5.64 -8.51
C PHE A 75 9.61 6.37 -9.26
N THR A 76 10.81 5.80 -9.38
CA THR A 76 11.90 6.37 -10.21
C THR A 76 11.53 6.50 -11.70
N GLN A 77 10.60 5.68 -12.19
CA GLN A 77 10.08 5.78 -13.56
C GLN A 77 8.94 6.80 -13.69
N LYS A 78 8.23 7.10 -12.60
CA LYS A 78 7.02 7.93 -12.59
C LYS A 78 7.29 9.41 -12.27
N VAL A 79 8.31 9.71 -11.48
CA VAL A 79 8.64 11.08 -11.05
C VAL A 79 10.14 11.37 -11.24
N ASN A 80 10.48 12.63 -11.32
CA ASN A 80 11.88 13.05 -11.57
C ASN A 80 12.79 12.82 -10.36
N ARG A 81 12.27 12.85 -9.14
CA ARG A 81 13.08 12.70 -7.92
C ARG A 81 12.36 11.81 -6.90
N VAL A 82 13.08 10.78 -6.45
CA VAL A 82 12.61 9.85 -5.43
C VAL A 82 13.56 9.83 -4.25
N GLY A 83 13.03 10.08 -3.05
CA GLY A 83 13.67 9.77 -1.79
C GLY A 83 13.07 8.50 -1.21
N ALA A 84 13.90 7.62 -0.67
CA ALA A 84 13.48 6.42 0.02
C ALA A 84 14.08 6.37 1.42
N ILE A 85 13.26 6.21 2.44
CA ILE A 85 13.67 6.11 3.84
C ILE A 85 13.46 4.69 4.32
N GLU A 86 14.48 4.14 4.96
CA GLU A 86 14.43 2.81 5.56
C GLU A 86 15.31 2.79 6.82
N ASP A 87 14.93 2.01 7.83
CA ASP A 87 15.63 1.89 9.11
C ASP A 87 16.68 0.76 9.16
N SER A 88 16.79 -0.02 8.09
CA SER A 88 17.77 -1.10 7.93
C SER A 88 18.82 -0.77 6.88
N GLN A 89 20.10 -0.84 7.25
CA GLN A 89 21.21 -0.62 6.31
C GLN A 89 21.23 -1.67 5.18
N SER A 90 20.88 -2.92 5.48
CA SER A 90 20.79 -3.99 4.48
C SER A 90 19.71 -3.68 3.45
N LYS A 91 18.52 -3.26 3.89
CA LYS A 91 17.44 -2.85 2.99
C LYS A 91 17.81 -1.61 2.18
N CYS A 92 18.48 -0.62 2.78
CA CYS A 92 19.01 0.54 2.04
C CYS A 92 19.94 0.12 0.88
N ASN A 93 20.80 -0.87 1.10
CA ASN A 93 21.70 -1.39 0.05
C ASN A 93 20.90 -2.06 -1.08
N ILE A 94 19.85 -2.83 -0.74
CA ILE A 94 18.95 -3.46 -1.71
C ILE A 94 18.20 -2.41 -2.53
N ILE A 95 17.65 -1.39 -1.88
CA ILE A 95 16.94 -0.29 -2.56
C ILE A 95 17.87 0.41 -3.54
N SER A 96 19.08 0.78 -3.09
CA SER A 96 20.08 1.47 -3.92
C SER A 96 20.44 0.67 -5.17
N LYS A 97 20.44 -0.66 -5.11
CA LYS A 97 20.70 -1.54 -6.26
C LYS A 97 19.49 -1.63 -7.20
N ARG A 98 18.27 -1.65 -6.66
CA ARG A 98 17.05 -1.79 -7.47
C ARG A 98 16.54 -0.49 -8.07
N ALA A 99 16.86 0.63 -7.45
CA ALA A 99 16.38 1.96 -7.79
C ALA A 99 17.56 2.94 -7.77
N GLU A 100 18.52 2.74 -8.68
CA GLU A 100 19.79 3.49 -8.74
C GLU A 100 19.58 5.01 -8.87
N ASP A 101 18.45 5.44 -9.46
CA ASP A 101 18.07 6.85 -9.60
C ASP A 101 17.36 7.42 -8.34
N SER A 102 17.29 6.68 -7.25
CA SER A 102 16.71 7.16 -5.99
C SER A 102 17.79 7.63 -5.00
N THR A 103 17.40 8.56 -4.12
CA THR A 103 18.21 8.92 -2.94
C THR A 103 17.74 8.10 -1.76
N VAL A 104 18.58 7.18 -1.29
CA VAL A 104 18.24 6.29 -0.17
C VAL A 104 18.83 6.83 1.12
N LEU A 105 18.03 6.95 2.16
CA LEU A 105 18.41 7.46 3.48
C LEU A 105 18.12 6.42 4.55
N LEU A 106 19.15 6.08 5.33
CA LEU A 106 19.02 5.31 6.56
C LEU A 106 18.56 6.26 7.65
N SER A 107 17.34 6.11 8.15
CA SER A 107 16.77 6.96 9.21
C SER A 107 15.65 6.25 9.95
N ASP A 108 15.50 6.58 11.24
CA ASP A 108 14.28 6.29 11.98
C ASP A 108 13.12 7.10 11.37
N PHE A 109 11.91 6.54 11.37
CA PHE A 109 10.75 7.12 10.69
C PHE A 109 10.16 8.35 11.39
N ASP A 110 10.52 8.57 12.66
CA ASP A 110 10.13 9.76 13.45
C ASP A 110 11.25 10.80 13.61
N ASP A 111 12.44 10.56 13.03
CA ASP A 111 13.59 11.49 13.05
C ASP A 111 14.14 11.76 11.64
N ILE A 112 13.25 11.94 10.67
CA ILE A 112 13.61 12.22 9.28
C ILE A 112 14.21 13.62 9.18
N LYS A 113 15.47 13.74 8.72
CA LYS A 113 16.21 15.00 8.60
C LYS A 113 16.30 15.42 7.14
N LEU A 114 15.24 16.01 6.63
CA LEU A 114 15.15 16.57 5.29
C LEU A 114 14.67 18.02 5.36
N GLU A 115 15.34 18.92 4.66
CA GLU A 115 14.90 20.32 4.50
C GLU A 115 13.96 20.50 3.30
N GLU A 116 13.99 19.56 2.38
CA GLU A 116 13.21 19.62 1.14
C GLU A 116 11.77 19.13 1.31
N LYS A 117 10.90 19.60 0.41
CA LYS A 117 9.49 19.24 0.36
C LYS A 117 9.17 18.46 -0.91
N PHE A 118 8.20 17.55 -0.78
CA PHE A 118 7.82 16.60 -1.81
C PHE A 118 6.40 16.87 -2.32
N ASP A 119 6.16 16.53 -3.58
CA ASP A 119 4.81 16.50 -4.15
C ASP A 119 4.01 15.32 -3.60
N TYR A 120 4.69 14.22 -3.29
CA TYR A 120 4.07 12.98 -2.82
C TYR A 120 4.86 12.38 -1.66
N ILE A 121 4.13 11.85 -0.67
CA ILE A 121 4.69 10.99 0.39
C ILE A 121 3.91 9.67 0.34
N VAL A 122 4.61 8.54 0.37
CA VAL A 122 3.99 7.21 0.31
C VAL A 122 4.40 6.40 1.52
N LEU A 123 3.40 5.85 2.23
CA LEU A 123 3.57 4.86 3.29
C LEU A 123 2.78 3.61 2.91
N CYS A 124 3.48 2.49 2.77
CA CYS A 124 2.85 1.20 2.47
C CYS A 124 3.20 0.20 3.58
N ASN A 125 2.21 -0.19 4.40
CA ASN A 125 2.39 -1.06 5.58
C ASN A 125 3.38 -0.51 6.62
N VAL A 126 3.42 0.80 6.84
CA VAL A 126 4.28 1.48 7.83
C VAL A 126 3.47 2.25 8.86
N PHE A 127 2.40 2.91 8.42
CA PHE A 127 1.59 3.77 9.26
C PHE A 127 1.01 3.03 10.48
N GLU A 128 0.69 1.76 10.33
CA GLU A 128 0.16 0.85 11.36
C GLU A 128 1.06 0.75 12.59
N TYR A 129 2.33 1.05 12.41
CA TYR A 129 3.35 0.97 13.47
C TYR A 129 3.70 2.32 14.09
N ALA A 130 3.08 3.42 13.69
CA ALA A 130 3.43 4.76 14.19
C ALA A 130 3.47 4.82 15.73
N LYS A 131 2.60 4.08 16.43
CA LYS A 131 2.60 3.98 17.88
C LYS A 131 3.89 3.40 18.48
N SER A 132 4.64 2.60 17.72
CA SER A 132 5.89 2.00 18.21
C SER A 132 7.05 3.01 18.25
N PHE A 133 7.05 3.98 17.36
CA PHE A 133 8.14 4.97 17.24
C PHE A 133 7.72 6.40 17.64
N VAL A 134 6.47 6.83 17.43
CA VAL A 134 5.97 8.14 17.90
C VAL A 134 5.52 8.06 19.35
N LYS A 135 6.20 8.80 20.23
CA LYS A 135 5.91 8.82 21.68
C LYS A 135 5.01 9.99 22.04
N SER A 136 3.70 9.84 21.83
CA SER A 136 2.69 10.82 22.16
C SER A 136 1.38 10.15 22.57
N GLU A 137 0.40 10.94 23.03
CA GLU A 137 -0.96 10.45 23.35
C GLU A 137 -1.74 10.07 22.08
N ASN A 138 -1.48 10.76 20.96
CA ASN A 138 -2.18 10.55 19.68
C ASN A 138 -1.17 10.25 18.54
N PRO A 139 -0.43 9.13 18.61
CA PRO A 139 0.74 8.89 17.77
C PRO A 139 0.44 8.91 16.26
N TYR A 140 -0.71 8.44 15.84
CA TYR A 140 -1.10 8.41 14.43
C TYR A 140 -1.44 9.79 13.88
N VAL A 141 -2.14 10.61 14.66
CA VAL A 141 -2.46 12.00 14.32
C VAL A 141 -1.18 12.84 14.26
N ASP A 142 -0.34 12.69 15.26
CA ASP A 142 0.93 13.44 15.37
C ASP A 142 1.89 13.04 14.25
N TYR A 143 1.91 11.78 13.87
CA TYR A 143 2.72 11.32 12.74
C TYR A 143 2.24 11.90 11.40
N LEU A 144 0.93 11.93 11.14
CA LEU A 144 0.40 12.60 9.95
C LEU A 144 0.76 14.10 9.93
N ASN A 145 0.69 14.77 11.07
CA ASN A 145 1.07 16.17 11.20
C ASN A 145 2.57 16.38 10.98
N TYR A 146 3.42 15.48 11.48
CA TYR A 146 4.85 15.48 11.21
C TYR A 146 5.14 15.35 9.71
N LEU A 147 4.50 14.41 9.04
CA LEU A 147 4.67 14.18 7.60
C LEU A 147 4.20 15.34 6.73
N LYS A 148 3.18 16.10 7.15
CA LYS A 148 2.77 17.35 6.48
C LYS A 148 3.92 18.34 6.36
N GLY A 149 4.88 18.35 7.31
CA GLY A 149 6.05 19.20 7.27
C GLY A 149 6.91 19.02 6.02
N PHE A 150 6.91 17.83 5.44
CA PHE A 150 7.65 17.46 4.23
C PHE A 150 6.84 17.60 2.94
N LEU A 151 5.59 18.05 2.99
CA LEU A 151 4.78 18.26 1.80
C LEU A 151 4.91 19.67 1.23
N LYS A 152 4.85 19.76 -0.09
CA LYS A 152 4.56 21.01 -0.80
C LYS A 152 3.11 21.42 -0.57
N GLU A 153 2.74 22.65 -0.94
CA GLU A 153 1.41 23.22 -0.73
C GLU A 153 0.26 22.36 -1.28
N ASP A 154 0.44 21.79 -2.48
CA ASP A 154 -0.54 20.89 -3.12
C ASP A 154 -0.11 19.43 -3.04
N GLY A 155 0.64 19.06 -2.02
CA GLY A 155 1.19 17.72 -1.87
C GLY A 155 0.14 16.70 -1.42
N VAL A 156 0.48 15.43 -1.63
CA VAL A 156 -0.38 14.29 -1.34
C VAL A 156 0.36 13.28 -0.46
N ILE A 157 -0.30 12.78 0.60
CA ILE A 157 0.15 11.59 1.31
C ILE A 157 -0.68 10.40 0.86
N PHE A 158 -0.02 9.30 0.52
CA PHE A 158 -0.65 8.01 0.29
C PHE A 158 -0.44 7.09 1.47
N LEU A 159 -1.53 6.55 2.00
CA LEU A 159 -1.50 5.47 2.98
C LEU A 159 -2.05 4.20 2.33
N ALA A 160 -1.24 3.16 2.22
CA ALA A 160 -1.68 1.84 1.81
C ALA A 160 -1.58 0.88 3.01
N LEU A 161 -2.71 0.39 3.48
CA LEU A 161 -2.80 -0.38 4.72
C LEU A 161 -3.95 -1.39 4.71
N SER A 162 -3.83 -2.43 5.54
CA SER A 162 -4.87 -3.43 5.73
C SER A 162 -6.05 -2.86 6.54
N ASN A 163 -7.26 -3.28 6.17
CA ASN A 163 -8.46 -2.99 6.95
C ASN A 163 -8.65 -4.06 8.01
N ARG A 164 -8.62 -3.71 9.30
CA ARG A 164 -8.80 -4.70 10.37
C ARG A 164 -10.14 -5.45 10.35
N LEU A 165 -11.16 -4.87 9.66
CA LEU A 165 -12.45 -5.52 9.41
C LEU A 165 -12.52 -6.10 7.99
N GLY A 166 -11.38 -6.31 7.32
CA GLY A 166 -11.32 -6.94 6.02
C GLY A 166 -11.95 -8.33 6.03
N LEU A 167 -12.75 -8.63 4.99
CA LEU A 167 -13.47 -9.90 4.88
C LEU A 167 -12.53 -11.12 5.01
N LYS A 168 -11.29 -10.99 4.55
CA LYS A 168 -10.27 -12.05 4.65
C LYS A 168 -10.08 -12.57 6.08
N TYR A 169 -10.12 -11.70 7.09
CA TYR A 169 -9.93 -12.12 8.49
C TYR A 169 -11.08 -12.96 9.01
N PHE A 170 -12.33 -12.60 8.66
CA PHE A 170 -13.51 -13.41 8.97
C PHE A 170 -13.49 -14.75 8.22
N ALA A 171 -12.88 -14.77 7.04
CA ALA A 171 -12.70 -15.97 6.24
C ALA A 171 -11.50 -16.84 6.68
N GLY A 172 -10.84 -16.53 7.79
CA GLY A 172 -9.81 -17.37 8.40
C GLY A 172 -8.37 -17.04 8.00
N PHE A 173 -8.10 -15.84 7.41
CA PHE A 173 -6.73 -15.37 7.30
C PHE A 173 -6.20 -14.90 8.65
N LYS A 174 -4.91 -15.16 8.88
CA LYS A 174 -4.20 -14.59 10.02
C LYS A 174 -3.90 -13.12 9.75
N GLU A 175 -3.90 -12.34 10.80
CA GLU A 175 -3.53 -10.93 10.73
C GLU A 175 -2.02 -10.79 10.43
N GLU A 176 -1.66 -9.94 9.49
CA GLU A 176 -0.33 -9.88 8.85
C GLU A 176 0.79 -9.50 9.82
N HIS A 177 0.50 -8.66 10.79
CA HIS A 177 1.51 -8.13 11.71
C HIS A 177 1.71 -9.03 12.94
N THR A 178 0.70 -9.83 13.30
CA THR A 178 0.72 -10.65 14.51
C THR A 178 0.79 -12.16 14.25
N ASN A 179 0.48 -12.58 13.01
CA ASN A 179 0.30 -13.98 12.58
C ASN A 179 -0.75 -14.75 13.42
N GLN A 180 -1.72 -14.04 13.99
CA GLN A 180 -2.76 -14.60 14.81
C GLN A 180 -4.13 -14.43 14.15
N LEU A 181 -4.99 -15.46 14.29
CA LEU A 181 -6.39 -15.36 13.85
C LEU A 181 -7.13 -14.32 14.67
N PHE A 182 -7.89 -13.47 13.98
CA PHE A 182 -8.80 -12.47 14.57
C PHE A 182 -8.13 -11.41 15.46
N SER A 183 -6.81 -11.28 15.46
CA SER A 183 -6.10 -10.32 16.31
C SER A 183 -6.61 -8.89 16.10
N GLY A 184 -6.64 -8.39 14.87
CA GLY A 184 -7.17 -7.07 14.53
C GLY A 184 -8.68 -6.95 14.80
N VAL A 185 -9.47 -7.96 14.44
CA VAL A 185 -10.93 -7.99 14.68
C VAL A 185 -11.24 -7.89 16.17
N ASN A 186 -10.43 -8.52 17.01
CA ASN A 186 -10.57 -8.49 18.49
C ASN A 186 -9.89 -7.27 19.14
N GLY A 187 -9.37 -6.31 18.37
CA GLY A 187 -8.78 -5.08 18.90
C GLY A 187 -7.36 -5.22 19.44
N TYR A 188 -6.55 -6.17 18.92
CA TYR A 188 -5.14 -6.34 19.28
C TYR A 188 -4.87 -6.53 20.78
N ASN A 189 -5.67 -7.34 21.45
CA ASN A 189 -5.52 -7.62 22.89
C ASN A 189 -4.05 -7.93 23.25
N ASN A 190 -3.46 -7.14 24.16
CA ASN A 190 -2.07 -7.22 24.63
C ASN A 190 -0.98 -6.94 23.57
N ILE A 191 -1.31 -6.37 22.42
CA ILE A 191 -0.33 -5.94 21.41
C ILE A 191 -0.40 -4.42 21.30
N ASP A 192 0.67 -3.73 21.70
CA ASP A 192 0.70 -2.26 21.77
C ASP A 192 1.64 -1.64 20.74
N SER A 193 2.27 -2.46 19.89
CA SER A 193 3.29 -1.99 18.92
C SER A 193 2.75 -1.77 17.50
N VAL A 194 1.61 -2.36 17.16
CA VAL A 194 1.05 -2.30 15.81
C VAL A 194 -0.48 -2.32 15.87
N GLN A 195 -1.11 -1.60 14.95
CA GLN A 195 -2.57 -1.57 14.84
C GLN A 195 -2.98 -1.24 13.41
N THR A 196 -3.81 -2.10 12.79
CA THR A 196 -4.57 -1.74 11.59
C THR A 196 -5.92 -1.11 11.99
N PHE A 197 -6.58 -0.48 11.04
CA PHE A 197 -7.75 0.36 11.30
C PHE A 197 -8.94 -0.09 10.47
N SER A 198 -10.15 0.06 11.03
CA SER A 198 -11.38 0.09 10.24
C SER A 198 -11.48 1.41 9.47
N LYS A 199 -12.37 1.46 8.47
CA LYS A 199 -12.62 2.69 7.71
C LYS A 199 -12.96 3.88 8.63
N SER A 200 -13.80 3.68 9.61
CA SER A 200 -14.22 4.76 10.54
C SER A 200 -13.06 5.24 11.42
N GLU A 201 -12.24 4.32 11.94
CA GLU A 201 -11.11 4.69 12.78
C GLU A 201 -10.06 5.49 12.02
N ILE A 202 -9.66 5.04 10.81
CA ILE A 202 -8.68 5.78 10.02
C ILE A 202 -9.25 7.12 9.53
N THR A 203 -10.55 7.20 9.25
CA THR A 203 -11.21 8.47 8.90
C THR A 203 -11.11 9.46 10.05
N ASN A 204 -11.40 9.06 11.29
CA ASN A 204 -11.30 9.93 12.47
C ASN A 204 -9.85 10.46 12.64
N ILE A 205 -8.85 9.59 12.50
CA ILE A 205 -7.42 9.99 12.57
C ILE A 205 -7.08 11.03 11.51
N ILE A 206 -7.56 10.84 10.28
CA ILE A 206 -7.35 11.75 9.15
C ILE A 206 -8.00 13.11 9.42
N ASP A 207 -9.24 13.11 9.90
CA ASP A 207 -9.99 14.33 10.24
C ASP A 207 -9.33 15.08 11.41
N GLU A 208 -8.92 14.38 12.47
CA GLU A 208 -8.20 14.97 13.61
C GLU A 208 -6.83 15.53 13.21
N ALA A 209 -6.14 14.89 12.25
CA ALA A 209 -4.94 15.43 11.65
C ALA A 209 -5.19 16.64 10.72
N GLY A 210 -6.45 17.05 10.55
CA GLY A 210 -6.85 18.24 9.79
C GLY A 210 -6.78 18.08 8.27
N PHE A 211 -6.91 16.87 7.73
CA PHE A 211 -7.12 16.65 6.31
C PHE A 211 -8.63 16.71 6.03
N SER A 212 -9.07 17.74 5.32
CA SER A 212 -10.48 17.92 4.92
C SER A 212 -10.78 17.37 3.52
N ASN A 213 -9.75 17.01 2.77
CA ASN A 213 -9.87 16.49 1.42
C ASN A 213 -9.07 15.18 1.28
N TYR A 214 -9.77 14.08 1.16
CA TYR A 214 -9.16 12.77 0.98
C TYR A 214 -10.04 11.87 0.12
N LYS A 215 -9.42 10.86 -0.51
CA LYS A 215 -10.10 9.89 -1.36
C LYS A 215 -9.69 8.47 -0.97
N PHE A 216 -10.70 7.64 -0.71
CA PHE A 216 -10.50 6.20 -0.50
C PHE A 216 -10.53 5.47 -1.83
N TYR A 217 -9.55 4.61 -2.01
CA TYR A 217 -9.50 3.57 -3.00
C TYR A 217 -9.49 2.21 -2.29
N TYR A 218 -10.15 1.24 -2.89
CA TYR A 218 -10.32 -0.11 -2.36
C TYR A 218 -9.66 -1.11 -3.32
N PRO A 219 -8.34 -1.37 -3.12
CA PRO A 219 -7.60 -2.34 -3.92
C PRO A 219 -8.13 -3.75 -3.68
N TYR A 220 -8.33 -4.50 -4.75
CA TYR A 220 -8.87 -5.85 -4.68
C TYR A 220 -7.99 -6.84 -5.47
N PRO A 221 -7.64 -8.01 -4.91
CA PRO A 221 -8.08 -8.57 -3.62
C PRO A 221 -7.55 -7.83 -2.40
N ASN A 222 -6.41 -7.17 -2.46
CA ASN A 222 -5.79 -6.34 -1.43
C ASN A 222 -4.81 -5.33 -2.06
N HIS A 223 -4.19 -4.47 -1.25
CA HIS A 223 -3.21 -3.47 -1.72
C HIS A 223 -1.84 -4.06 -2.07
N GLU A 224 -1.59 -5.32 -1.72
CA GLU A 224 -0.32 -5.98 -2.01
C GLU A 224 -0.23 -6.37 -3.49
N PHE A 225 -1.30 -6.96 -4.05
CA PHE A 225 -1.40 -7.37 -5.46
C PHE A 225 -2.76 -7.02 -6.05
N PRO A 226 -3.07 -5.74 -6.20
CA PRO A 226 -4.38 -5.34 -6.70
C PRO A 226 -4.51 -5.61 -8.19
N GLN A 227 -5.63 -6.18 -8.58
CA GLN A 227 -6.04 -6.35 -9.98
C GLN A 227 -7.14 -5.33 -10.34
N ILE A 228 -7.88 -4.90 -9.32
CA ILE A 228 -8.98 -3.96 -9.44
C ILE A 228 -8.88 -2.96 -8.29
N ILE A 229 -9.15 -1.70 -8.58
CA ILE A 229 -9.24 -0.65 -7.58
C ILE A 229 -10.58 0.05 -7.74
N HIS A 230 -11.37 0.06 -6.68
CA HIS A 230 -12.66 0.75 -6.63
C HIS A 230 -12.55 2.05 -5.84
N THR A 231 -13.51 2.95 -6.06
CA THR A 231 -13.80 4.05 -5.14
C THR A 231 -15.17 3.83 -4.46
N ASP A 232 -15.53 4.68 -3.51
CA ASP A 232 -16.82 4.61 -2.82
C ASP A 232 -18.02 4.54 -3.80
N LYS A 233 -17.92 5.15 -4.99
CA LYS A 233 -19.01 5.17 -5.97
C LYS A 233 -19.30 3.82 -6.60
N LEU A 234 -18.27 3.03 -6.92
CA LEU A 234 -18.45 1.81 -7.70
C LEU A 234 -18.19 0.52 -6.92
N ILE A 235 -17.71 0.60 -5.68
CA ILE A 235 -17.37 -0.60 -4.90
C ILE A 235 -18.57 -1.53 -4.66
N ASN A 236 -19.78 -0.98 -4.58
CA ASN A 236 -21.02 -1.76 -4.39
C ASN A 236 -21.70 -2.14 -5.71
N ILE A 237 -21.20 -1.65 -6.85
CA ILE A 237 -21.84 -1.87 -8.16
C ILE A 237 -21.10 -2.95 -8.95
N ILE A 238 -19.77 -2.88 -9.01
CA ILE A 238 -18.95 -3.83 -9.78
C ILE A 238 -18.55 -4.97 -8.86
N GLN A 239 -18.99 -6.18 -9.21
CA GLN A 239 -18.99 -7.35 -8.33
C GLN A 239 -17.99 -8.45 -8.72
N ASP A 240 -17.18 -8.25 -9.77
CA ASP A 240 -16.18 -9.25 -10.15
C ASP A 240 -14.97 -9.19 -9.20
N LYS A 241 -15.19 -9.76 -8.02
CA LYS A 241 -14.18 -9.85 -6.98
C LYS A 241 -13.70 -11.29 -6.87
N GLY A 242 -12.41 -11.52 -7.17
CA GLY A 242 -11.75 -12.81 -6.98
C GLY A 242 -11.64 -13.19 -5.50
N ILE A 243 -10.91 -14.24 -5.19
CA ILE A 243 -10.56 -14.65 -3.83
C ILE A 243 -9.06 -14.47 -3.66
N ASP A 244 -8.62 -13.84 -2.57
CA ASP A 244 -7.22 -13.81 -2.22
C ASP A 244 -6.75 -15.20 -1.78
N ARG A 245 -5.74 -15.75 -2.46
CA ARG A 245 -5.24 -17.11 -2.22
C ARG A 245 -3.73 -17.15 -1.97
N TYR A 246 -3.06 -16.02 -2.03
CA TYR A 246 -1.61 -16.02 -2.18
C TYR A 246 -0.83 -16.27 -0.89
N ARG A 247 -1.35 -15.86 0.26
CA ARG A 247 -0.55 -15.81 1.48
C ARG A 247 -0.59 -17.08 2.32
N ASP A 248 -1.78 -17.59 2.63
CA ASP A 248 -1.95 -18.67 3.60
C ASP A 248 -2.86 -19.78 3.08
N GLU A 249 -2.50 -21.03 3.35
CA GLU A 249 -3.43 -22.15 3.28
C GLU A 249 -4.46 -21.99 4.41
N ARG A 250 -5.74 -22.01 4.06
CA ARG A 250 -6.84 -21.89 5.00
C ARG A 250 -8.03 -22.74 4.63
N ILE A 251 -8.82 -23.06 5.62
CA ILE A 251 -10.12 -23.71 5.42
C ILE A 251 -11.10 -22.64 4.89
N LEU A 252 -11.77 -22.96 3.78
CA LEU A 252 -12.85 -22.12 3.26
C LEU A 252 -14.09 -22.29 4.15
N LEU A 253 -14.36 -21.30 5.00
CA LEU A 253 -15.46 -21.33 5.96
C LEU A 253 -16.81 -21.03 5.29
N PHE A 254 -16.81 -20.24 4.23
CA PHE A 254 -18.01 -19.83 3.47
C PHE A 254 -17.60 -19.41 2.04
N ASP A 255 -18.61 -19.20 1.20
CA ASP A 255 -18.44 -18.68 -0.17
C ASP A 255 -18.27 -17.16 -0.11
N GLU A 256 -17.00 -16.68 -0.15
CA GLU A 256 -16.65 -15.27 -0.09
C GLU A 256 -17.23 -14.46 -1.26
N LYS A 257 -17.38 -15.06 -2.45
CA LYS A 257 -17.99 -14.36 -3.58
C LYS A 257 -19.45 -14.05 -3.28
N LYS A 258 -20.21 -15.00 -2.74
CA LYS A 258 -21.61 -14.79 -2.36
C LYS A 258 -21.75 -13.78 -1.25
N LEU A 259 -20.85 -13.81 -0.26
CA LEU A 259 -20.87 -12.80 0.80
C LEU A 259 -20.52 -11.41 0.25
N ASN A 260 -19.54 -11.26 -0.62
CA ASN A 260 -19.25 -10.00 -1.29
C ASN A 260 -20.47 -9.44 -2.06
N LEU A 261 -21.24 -10.32 -2.74
CA LEU A 261 -22.49 -9.91 -3.38
C LEU A 261 -23.52 -9.37 -2.37
N THR A 262 -23.63 -10.01 -1.21
CA THR A 262 -24.52 -9.58 -0.14
C THR A 262 -24.06 -8.22 0.42
N LEU A 263 -22.78 -8.07 0.74
CA LEU A 263 -22.20 -6.81 1.22
C LEU A 263 -22.41 -5.66 0.21
N SER A 264 -22.30 -5.96 -1.09
CA SER A 264 -22.55 -4.97 -2.13
C SER A 264 -24.02 -4.51 -2.15
N ARG A 265 -24.96 -5.44 -2.02
CA ARG A 265 -26.41 -5.12 -1.96
C ARG A 265 -26.79 -4.30 -0.74
N GLU A 266 -26.11 -4.55 0.37
CA GLU A 266 -26.31 -3.83 1.64
C GLU A 266 -25.50 -2.52 1.73
N ASN A 267 -24.73 -2.16 0.68
CA ASN A 267 -23.84 -1.00 0.66
C ASN A 267 -22.74 -1.04 1.76
N LEU A 268 -22.24 -2.21 2.07
CA LEU A 268 -21.24 -2.43 3.12
C LEU A 268 -19.83 -2.75 2.60
N SER A 269 -19.64 -2.90 1.28
CA SER A 269 -18.36 -3.35 0.69
C SER A 269 -17.17 -2.50 1.14
N GLN A 270 -17.36 -1.18 1.30
CA GLN A 270 -16.30 -0.25 1.71
C GLN A 270 -15.80 -0.49 3.15
N TYR A 271 -16.63 -1.08 4.01
CA TYR A 271 -16.27 -1.39 5.40
C TYR A 271 -15.58 -2.75 5.55
N PHE A 272 -15.82 -3.67 4.59
CA PHE A 272 -15.29 -5.03 4.59
C PHE A 272 -14.24 -5.27 3.48
N SER A 273 -13.84 -4.23 2.75
CA SER A 273 -12.70 -4.32 1.84
C SER A 273 -11.44 -4.75 2.60
N ASN A 274 -10.61 -5.62 2.03
CA ASN A 274 -9.45 -6.17 2.73
C ASN A 274 -8.37 -5.13 3.05
N SER A 275 -8.34 -4.03 2.30
CA SER A 275 -7.35 -2.97 2.49
C SER A 275 -7.84 -1.65 1.89
N PHE A 276 -7.10 -0.59 2.21
CA PHE A 276 -7.29 0.75 1.70
C PHE A 276 -6.02 1.24 1.01
N LEU A 277 -6.18 2.04 -0.04
CA LEU A 277 -5.23 3.04 -0.48
C LEU A 277 -5.92 4.40 -0.30
N ILE A 278 -5.35 5.26 0.53
CA ILE A 278 -5.97 6.55 0.89
C ILE A 278 -5.09 7.66 0.36
N GLU A 279 -5.67 8.55 -0.43
CA GLU A 279 -5.05 9.75 -0.98
C GLU A 279 -5.46 10.93 -0.10
N LEU A 280 -4.53 11.42 0.75
CA LEU A 280 -4.74 12.57 1.63
C LEU A 280 -4.19 13.82 0.95
N ARG A 281 -5.01 14.85 0.80
CA ARG A 281 -4.72 16.05 0.04
C ARG A 281 -4.60 17.27 0.94
N THR A 282 -3.61 18.12 0.70
CA THR A 282 -3.38 19.34 1.51
C THR A 282 -4.17 20.55 0.98
N SER A 283 -4.77 20.45 -0.20
CA SER A 283 -5.56 21.52 -0.80
C SER A 283 -6.89 21.02 -1.35
N ASN A 284 -7.80 21.95 -1.64
CA ASN A 284 -9.10 21.67 -2.26
C ASN A 284 -9.09 21.90 -3.79
N LYS A 285 -7.91 21.91 -4.41
CA LYS A 285 -7.80 21.99 -5.88
C LYS A 285 -8.23 20.67 -6.53
N ASP A 286 -8.56 20.72 -7.82
CA ASP A 286 -8.82 19.52 -8.62
C ASP A 286 -7.56 18.67 -8.77
N TYR A 287 -7.71 17.37 -8.61
CA TYR A 287 -6.63 16.40 -8.75
C TYR A 287 -6.83 15.55 -10.01
N PRO A 288 -5.75 15.08 -10.63
CA PRO A 288 -5.84 14.28 -11.87
C PRO A 288 -6.67 12.99 -11.72
N THR A 289 -6.86 12.53 -10.47
CA THR A 289 -7.67 11.35 -10.15
C THR A 289 -9.14 11.67 -9.87
N ASP A 290 -9.54 12.95 -9.91
CA ASP A 290 -10.94 13.31 -9.70
C ASP A 290 -11.78 12.78 -10.86
N GLY A 291 -12.86 12.10 -10.50
CA GLY A 291 -13.68 11.40 -11.48
C GLY A 291 -13.21 10.01 -11.88
N MET A 292 -12.03 9.54 -11.49
CA MET A 292 -11.65 8.12 -11.63
C MET A 292 -12.37 7.30 -10.55
N ASP A 293 -13.30 6.45 -10.94
CA ASP A 293 -14.13 5.70 -9.99
C ASP A 293 -13.83 4.19 -9.95
N PHE A 294 -13.17 3.67 -11.00
CA PHE A 294 -12.78 2.27 -11.08
C PHE A 294 -11.55 2.11 -11.97
N ILE A 295 -10.61 1.30 -11.55
CA ILE A 295 -9.42 0.96 -12.32
C ILE A 295 -9.29 -0.57 -12.35
N LYS A 296 -9.16 -1.15 -13.55
CA LYS A 296 -8.84 -2.55 -13.77
C LYS A 296 -7.43 -2.65 -14.37
N ILE A 297 -6.57 -3.40 -13.73
CA ILE A 297 -5.18 -3.56 -14.10
C ILE A 297 -5.00 -4.95 -14.71
N ALA A 298 -4.24 -5.04 -15.78
CA ALA A 298 -3.98 -6.28 -16.49
C ALA A 298 -2.49 -6.34 -16.87
N THR A 299 -1.70 -6.87 -15.93
CA THR A 299 -0.24 -7.04 -16.00
C THR A 299 0.18 -8.51 -16.00
N ASP A 300 -0.78 -9.43 -15.96
CA ASP A 300 -0.61 -10.90 -15.98
C ASP A 300 -0.40 -11.47 -17.39
N ARG A 301 0.15 -10.68 -18.30
CA ARG A 301 0.37 -11.01 -19.72
C ARG A 301 1.74 -10.54 -20.18
N LYS A 302 2.07 -10.69 -21.47
CA LYS A 302 3.31 -10.12 -22.02
C LYS A 302 3.30 -8.60 -21.86
N GLU A 303 4.44 -8.02 -21.52
CA GLU A 303 4.60 -6.61 -21.17
C GLU A 303 3.99 -5.66 -22.22
N GLU A 304 4.19 -5.95 -23.51
CA GLU A 304 3.65 -5.18 -24.64
C GLU A 304 2.10 -5.07 -24.68
N PHE A 305 1.40 -5.94 -23.92
CA PHE A 305 -0.06 -5.95 -23.79
C PHE A 305 -0.55 -5.48 -22.43
N ASN A 306 0.34 -5.07 -21.54
CA ASN A 306 -0.03 -4.58 -20.23
C ASN A 306 -0.82 -3.29 -20.34
N THR A 307 -1.95 -3.23 -19.64
CA THR A 307 -2.86 -2.09 -19.72
C THR A 307 -3.58 -1.90 -18.39
N TYR A 308 -4.03 -0.66 -18.16
CA TYR A 308 -5.08 -0.42 -17.19
C TYR A 308 -6.30 0.23 -17.87
N THR A 309 -7.48 -0.08 -17.35
CA THR A 309 -8.76 0.45 -17.82
C THR A 309 -9.39 1.26 -16.70
N THR A 310 -9.76 2.50 -16.99
CA THR A 310 -10.41 3.41 -16.02
C THR A 310 -11.85 3.63 -16.43
N ILE A 311 -12.78 3.57 -15.46
CA ILE A 311 -14.15 4.07 -15.60
C ILE A 311 -14.24 5.39 -14.84
N TRP A 312 -14.72 6.41 -15.52
CA TRP A 312 -14.85 7.76 -15.02
C TRP A 312 -16.28 8.04 -14.52
N SER A 313 -16.43 9.04 -13.67
CA SER A 313 -17.73 9.46 -13.10
C SER A 313 -18.78 9.84 -14.15
N ASP A 314 -18.36 10.30 -15.31
CA ASP A 314 -19.23 10.63 -16.46
C ASP A 314 -19.61 9.40 -17.30
N GLY A 315 -19.17 8.20 -16.89
CA GLY A 315 -19.40 6.95 -17.60
C GLY A 315 -18.41 6.66 -18.73
N LYS A 316 -17.45 7.56 -18.99
CA LYS A 316 -16.38 7.32 -19.96
C LYS A 316 -15.51 6.15 -19.51
N VAL A 317 -15.15 5.31 -20.47
CA VAL A 317 -14.18 4.22 -20.27
C VAL A 317 -12.94 4.54 -21.09
N SER A 318 -11.78 4.54 -20.44
CA SER A 318 -10.49 4.69 -21.11
C SER A 318 -9.60 3.49 -20.84
N LYS A 319 -8.78 3.12 -21.83
CA LYS A 319 -7.79 2.06 -21.71
C LYS A 319 -6.43 2.62 -22.10
N SER A 320 -5.46 2.48 -21.22
CA SER A 320 -4.11 3.00 -21.40
C SER A 320 -3.09 1.87 -21.34
N PRO A 321 -2.02 1.91 -22.16
CA PRO A 321 -0.86 1.03 -21.97
C PRO A 321 -0.15 1.37 -20.67
N ILE A 322 0.57 0.38 -20.14
CA ILE A 322 1.44 0.52 -18.97
C ILE A 322 2.88 0.67 -19.45
#